data_668a8b0ca513ea49f28b6259e94087d3
#
_entry.id   668a8b0ca513ea49f28b6259e94087d3
#
_cell.length_a   1.000
_cell.length_b   1.000
_cell.length_c   1.000
_cell.angle_alpha   90.00
_cell.angle_beta   90.00
_cell.angle_gamma   90.00
#
_symmetry.space_group_name_H-M   'P 1'
#
loop_
_entity.id
_entity.type
_entity.pdbx_description
1 polymer ?
#
loop_
_entity_poly.entity_id
_entity_poly.type
_entity_poly.pdbx_seq_one_letter_code
_entity_poly.pdbx_strand_id
1 'polypeptide(L)'
;IMAKKDPTDLTVEGKLKALYQLQVTLSGIDENRELRGELPLEVQDLEDDIAGLTTRIENIQREIEQFDRAVYQKQNEIADAQASLERYHAQLDTVSNNREYDTLSKEIEFQELEIELCNKKIREGMAKMREREFDLHKAEEKKADLEHGLVEKRAELEDILEETHEEEERLKEKALELEKKIEPRLLASFKRIRKGARNGLGIVYVQRDACGGCFNKIPPQRQLDIKDRKSVV
;
A
#
# COMPACT_ATOMS: atom_id res chain seq x y z
N ILE A 1 11.90 67.10 15.81
CA ILE A 1 11.71 66.13 14.69
C ILE A 1 11.88 64.74 15.28
N MET A 2 10.74 64.11 15.66
CA MET A 2 10.77 62.74 16.11
C MET A 2 11.00 61.82 14.88
N ALA A 3 12.15 61.18 14.83
CA ALA A 3 12.43 60.17 13.80
C ALA A 3 11.45 59.02 13.99
N LYS A 4 10.64 58.71 12.98
CA LYS A 4 9.85 57.49 12.92
C LYS A 4 10.82 56.33 13.08
N LYS A 5 10.77 55.56 14.20
CA LYS A 5 11.46 54.29 14.34
C LYS A 5 10.98 53.40 13.22
N ASP A 6 11.89 52.97 12.37
CA ASP A 6 11.61 51.93 11.37
C ASP A 6 11.09 50.67 12.06
N PRO A 7 9.99 50.07 11.58
CA PRO A 7 9.43 48.85 12.17
C PRO A 7 10.42 47.68 12.19
N THR A 8 11.54 47.78 11.49
CA THR A 8 12.62 46.78 11.43
C THR A 8 13.73 46.99 12.48
N ASP A 9 13.68 48.06 13.28
CA ASP A 9 14.69 48.38 14.31
C ASP A 9 14.39 47.61 15.63
N LEU A 10 14.34 46.24 15.51
CA LEU A 10 14.15 45.34 16.62
C LEU A 10 15.47 45.05 17.32
N THR A 11 15.42 44.88 18.65
CA THR A 11 16.55 44.32 19.40
C THR A 11 16.97 42.94 18.84
N VAL A 12 18.21 42.49 19.07
CA VAL A 12 18.69 41.18 18.63
C VAL A 12 17.73 40.04 19.07
N GLU A 13 17.20 40.14 20.30
CA GLU A 13 16.21 39.21 20.82
C GLU A 13 14.88 39.29 20.02
N GLY A 14 14.40 40.48 19.68
CA GLY A 14 13.23 40.64 18.84
C GLY A 14 13.38 40.10 17.44
N LYS A 15 14.56 40.29 16.82
CA LYS A 15 14.90 39.71 15.51
C LYS A 15 14.91 38.18 15.55
N LEU A 16 15.52 37.58 16.59
CA LEU A 16 15.54 36.12 16.77
C LEU A 16 14.14 35.54 17.01
N LYS A 17 13.31 36.21 17.83
CA LYS A 17 11.93 35.77 18.06
C LYS A 17 11.10 35.80 16.77
N ALA A 18 11.22 36.86 15.98
CA ALA A 18 10.51 36.96 14.69
C ALA A 18 10.95 35.87 13.71
N LEU A 19 12.24 35.64 13.60
CA LEU A 19 12.78 34.54 12.76
C LEU A 19 12.38 33.17 13.25
N TYR A 20 12.35 32.94 14.57
CA TYR A 20 11.88 31.68 15.13
C TYR A 20 10.39 31.44 14.85
N GLN A 21 9.55 32.48 15.02
CA GLN A 21 8.14 32.42 14.67
C GLN A 21 7.94 32.11 13.18
N LEU A 22 8.73 32.76 12.31
CA LEU A 22 8.73 32.46 10.87
C LEU A 22 9.13 31.02 10.60
N GLN A 23 10.17 30.51 11.26
CA GLN A 23 10.58 29.11 11.13
C GLN A 23 9.48 28.14 11.51
N VAL A 24 8.83 28.31 12.67
CA VAL A 24 7.72 27.46 13.11
C VAL A 24 6.57 27.48 12.09
N THR A 25 6.23 28.67 11.58
CA THR A 25 5.19 28.80 10.56
C THR A 25 5.55 28.09 9.25
N LEU A 26 6.80 28.23 8.79
CA LEU A 26 7.25 27.56 7.58
C LEU A 26 7.44 26.04 7.76
N SER A 27 7.80 25.60 8.97
CA SER A 27 7.87 24.15 9.28
C SER A 27 6.48 23.51 9.26
N GLY A 28 5.46 24.20 9.78
CA GLY A 28 4.07 23.75 9.67
C GLY A 28 3.59 23.61 8.22
N ILE A 29 4.03 24.51 7.32
CA ILE A 29 3.74 24.38 5.87
C ILE A 29 4.41 23.12 5.30
N ASP A 30 5.66 22.87 5.69
CA ASP A 30 6.40 21.70 5.18
C ASP A 30 5.79 20.39 5.71
N GLU A 31 5.40 20.35 6.99
CA GLU A 31 4.70 19.22 7.61
C GLU A 31 3.36 18.90 6.91
N ASN A 32 2.55 19.93 6.61
CA ASN A 32 1.31 19.78 5.87
C ASN A 32 1.55 19.24 4.44
N ARG A 33 2.64 19.63 3.80
CA ARG A 33 3.01 19.13 2.46
C ARG A 33 3.50 17.68 2.50
N GLU A 34 4.24 17.32 3.52
CA GLU A 34 4.72 15.95 3.74
C GLU A 34 3.54 15.02 3.97
N LEU A 35 2.62 15.38 4.86
CA LEU A 35 1.39 14.64 5.11
C LEU A 35 0.56 14.42 3.84
N ARG A 36 0.37 15.45 3.02
CA ARG A 36 -0.31 15.33 1.72
C ARG A 36 0.43 14.49 0.70
N GLY A 37 1.73 14.29 0.86
CA GLY A 37 2.54 13.44 -0.01
C GLY A 37 2.48 11.95 0.38
N GLU A 38 2.28 11.64 1.65
CA GLU A 38 2.25 10.26 2.16
C GLU A 38 0.88 9.59 1.99
N LEU A 39 -0.21 10.29 2.29
CA LEU A 39 -1.57 9.75 2.24
C LEU A 39 -1.98 9.16 0.88
N PRO A 40 -1.69 9.80 -0.28
CA PRO A 40 -1.99 9.20 -1.58
C PRO A 40 -1.26 7.87 -1.82
N LEU A 41 -0.08 7.67 -1.24
CA LEU A 41 0.67 6.42 -1.36
C LEU A 41 -0.03 5.27 -0.62
N GLU A 42 -0.57 5.52 0.57
CA GLU A 42 -1.35 4.52 1.31
C GLU A 42 -2.60 4.07 0.52
N VAL A 43 -3.29 5.02 -0.12
CA VAL A 43 -4.44 4.73 -0.99
C VAL A 43 -4.01 3.90 -2.19
N GLN A 44 -2.89 4.24 -2.81
CA GLN A 44 -2.35 3.50 -3.95
C GLN A 44 -1.95 2.08 -3.58
N ASP A 45 -1.31 1.88 -2.43
CA ASP A 45 -0.94 0.54 -1.93
C ASP A 45 -2.18 -0.35 -1.73
N LEU A 46 -3.29 0.21 -1.20
CA LEU A 46 -4.56 -0.50 -1.06
C LEU A 46 -5.17 -0.85 -2.43
N GLU A 47 -5.11 0.05 -3.41
CA GLU A 47 -5.57 -0.19 -4.78
C GLU A 47 -4.77 -1.32 -5.45
N ASP A 48 -3.46 -1.33 -5.28
CA ASP A 48 -2.57 -2.37 -5.81
C ASP A 48 -2.84 -3.72 -5.15
N ASP A 49 -3.07 -3.75 -3.85
CA ASP A 49 -3.45 -4.97 -3.12
C ASP A 49 -4.79 -5.54 -3.62
N ILE A 50 -5.79 -4.69 -3.85
CA ILE A 50 -7.10 -5.07 -4.40
C ILE A 50 -6.94 -5.62 -5.83
N ALA A 51 -6.12 -4.99 -6.67
CA ALA A 51 -5.81 -5.45 -8.02
C ALA A 51 -5.13 -6.83 -8.01
N GLY A 52 -4.17 -7.03 -7.10
CA GLY A 52 -3.51 -8.31 -6.88
C GLY A 52 -4.47 -9.42 -6.45
N LEU A 53 -5.39 -9.13 -5.51
CA LEU A 53 -6.43 -10.06 -5.09
C LEU A 53 -7.42 -10.37 -6.22
N THR A 54 -7.80 -9.38 -7.03
CA THR A 54 -8.68 -9.58 -8.17
C THR A 54 -8.07 -10.56 -9.17
N THR A 55 -6.79 -10.38 -9.51
CA THR A 55 -6.05 -11.31 -10.37
C THR A 55 -5.99 -12.72 -9.78
N ARG A 56 -5.78 -12.83 -8.47
CA ARG A 56 -5.77 -14.12 -7.76
C ARG A 56 -7.13 -14.81 -7.81
N ILE A 57 -8.21 -14.08 -7.59
CA ILE A 57 -9.61 -14.57 -7.68
C ILE A 57 -9.87 -15.13 -9.08
N GLU A 58 -9.54 -14.39 -10.14
CA GLU A 58 -9.71 -14.84 -11.52
C GLU A 58 -8.90 -16.12 -11.83
N ASN A 59 -7.71 -16.26 -11.26
CA ASN A 59 -6.90 -17.46 -11.43
C ASN A 59 -7.54 -18.67 -10.73
N ILE A 60 -8.02 -18.50 -9.49
CA ILE A 60 -8.71 -19.57 -8.75
C ILE A 60 -9.98 -20.01 -9.49
N GLN A 61 -10.78 -19.05 -10.00
CA GLN A 61 -11.98 -19.35 -10.78
C GLN A 61 -11.64 -20.17 -12.03
N ARG A 62 -10.57 -19.82 -12.76
CA ARG A 62 -10.10 -20.59 -13.91
C ARG A 62 -9.65 -22.01 -13.52
N GLU A 63 -9.00 -22.19 -12.37
CA GLU A 63 -8.64 -23.51 -11.87
C GLU A 63 -9.88 -24.36 -11.54
N ILE A 64 -10.89 -23.78 -10.90
CA ILE A 64 -12.17 -24.45 -10.62
C ILE A 64 -12.84 -24.90 -11.91
N GLU A 65 -12.92 -24.04 -12.92
CA GLU A 65 -13.47 -24.42 -14.24
C GLU A 65 -12.70 -25.56 -14.91
N GLN A 66 -11.38 -25.58 -14.77
CA GLN A 66 -10.54 -26.67 -15.31
C GLN A 66 -10.84 -28.00 -14.61
N PHE A 67 -10.98 -28.00 -13.29
CA PHE A 67 -11.36 -29.19 -12.53
C PHE A 67 -12.76 -29.66 -12.89
N ASP A 68 -13.71 -28.75 -13.02
CA ASP A 68 -15.09 -29.08 -13.42
C ASP A 68 -15.12 -29.74 -14.81
N ARG A 69 -14.43 -29.17 -15.79
CA ARG A 69 -14.30 -29.78 -17.13
C ARG A 69 -13.65 -31.16 -17.08
N ALA A 70 -12.63 -31.34 -16.24
CA ALA A 70 -11.98 -32.63 -16.09
C ALA A 70 -12.88 -33.67 -15.44
N VAL A 71 -13.68 -33.28 -14.44
CA VAL A 71 -14.70 -34.14 -13.81
C VAL A 71 -15.77 -34.53 -14.82
N TYR A 72 -16.30 -33.56 -15.57
CA TYR A 72 -17.27 -33.82 -16.62
C TYR A 72 -16.76 -34.79 -17.70
N GLN A 73 -15.52 -34.61 -18.13
CA GLN A 73 -14.89 -35.54 -19.08
C GLN A 73 -14.83 -36.96 -18.53
N LYS A 74 -14.46 -37.13 -17.25
CA LYS A 74 -14.41 -38.47 -16.62
C LYS A 74 -15.79 -39.09 -16.45
N GLN A 75 -16.83 -38.29 -16.23
CA GLN A 75 -18.21 -38.76 -16.22
C GLN A 75 -18.66 -39.31 -17.59
N ASN A 76 -18.26 -38.65 -18.67
CA ASN A 76 -18.53 -39.11 -20.03
C ASN A 76 -17.78 -40.41 -20.33
N GLU A 77 -16.49 -40.53 -19.93
CA GLU A 77 -15.71 -41.76 -20.09
C GLU A 77 -16.37 -42.95 -19.34
N ILE A 78 -16.95 -42.71 -18.15
CA ILE A 78 -17.72 -43.74 -17.42
C ILE A 78 -18.96 -44.16 -18.21
N ALA A 79 -19.71 -43.18 -18.78
CA ALA A 79 -20.91 -43.48 -19.57
C ALA A 79 -20.56 -44.35 -20.80
N ASP A 80 -19.47 -44.05 -21.50
CA ASP A 80 -18.97 -44.80 -22.65
C ASP A 80 -18.52 -46.23 -22.24
N ALA A 81 -17.81 -46.34 -21.12
CA ALA A 81 -17.39 -47.61 -20.56
C ALA A 81 -18.57 -48.48 -20.12
N GLN A 82 -19.61 -47.90 -19.51
CA GLN A 82 -20.85 -48.60 -19.14
C GLN A 82 -21.60 -49.10 -20.37
N ALA A 83 -21.72 -48.31 -21.41
CA ALA A 83 -22.33 -48.74 -22.67
C ALA A 83 -21.54 -49.86 -23.35
N SER A 84 -20.21 -49.89 -23.18
CA SER A 84 -19.36 -50.98 -23.66
C SER A 84 -19.55 -52.25 -22.83
N LEU A 85 -19.65 -52.14 -21.51
CA LEU A 85 -19.95 -53.25 -20.62
C LEU A 85 -21.27 -53.95 -20.97
N GLU A 86 -22.34 -53.15 -21.18
CA GLU A 86 -23.65 -53.72 -21.59
C GLU A 86 -23.54 -54.51 -22.89
N ARG A 87 -22.78 -54.01 -23.86
CA ARG A 87 -22.54 -54.70 -25.13
C ARG A 87 -21.74 -55.99 -24.94
N TYR A 88 -20.68 -55.98 -24.14
CA TYR A 88 -19.85 -57.14 -23.88
C TYR A 88 -20.60 -58.23 -23.10
N HIS A 89 -21.42 -57.85 -22.11
CA HIS A 89 -22.28 -58.79 -21.41
C HIS A 89 -23.29 -59.46 -22.35
N ALA A 90 -23.96 -58.69 -23.22
CA ALA A 90 -24.89 -59.25 -24.19
C ALA A 90 -24.21 -60.20 -25.19
N GLN A 91 -22.94 -59.92 -25.56
CA GLN A 91 -22.15 -60.81 -26.41
C GLN A 91 -21.73 -62.09 -25.65
N LEU A 92 -21.33 -61.95 -24.38
CA LEU A 92 -20.89 -63.05 -23.54
C LEU A 92 -22.00 -64.15 -23.39
N ASP A 93 -23.26 -63.70 -23.31
CA ASP A 93 -24.41 -64.59 -23.22
C ASP A 93 -24.64 -65.44 -24.49
N THR A 94 -24.10 -65.02 -25.62
CA THR A 94 -24.27 -65.67 -26.91
C THR A 94 -23.08 -66.48 -27.40
N VAL A 95 -21.93 -66.38 -26.71
CA VAL A 95 -20.67 -67.02 -27.12
C VAL A 95 -20.67 -68.49 -26.80
N SER A 96 -20.23 -69.29 -27.80
CA SER A 96 -20.07 -70.77 -27.69
C SER A 96 -18.61 -71.20 -27.63
N ASN A 97 -17.63 -70.30 -27.81
CA ASN A 97 -16.20 -70.62 -27.93
C ASN A 97 -15.44 -70.12 -26.67
N ASN A 98 -14.72 -71.03 -26.00
CA ASN A 98 -13.97 -70.65 -24.78
C ASN A 98 -12.95 -69.52 -25.00
N ARG A 99 -12.31 -69.40 -26.17
CA ARG A 99 -11.32 -68.40 -26.45
C ARG A 99 -11.98 -67.02 -26.56
N GLU A 100 -13.15 -66.93 -27.14
CA GLU A 100 -13.94 -65.67 -27.23
C GLU A 100 -14.49 -65.30 -25.86
N TYR A 101 -14.94 -66.27 -25.08
CA TYR A 101 -15.37 -66.07 -23.71
C TYR A 101 -14.26 -65.45 -22.83
N ASP A 102 -13.04 -66.03 -22.89
CA ASP A 102 -11.88 -65.49 -22.13
C ASP A 102 -11.51 -64.07 -22.57
N THR A 103 -11.64 -63.79 -23.87
CA THR A 103 -11.35 -62.41 -24.37
C THR A 103 -12.37 -61.42 -23.88
N LEU A 104 -13.67 -61.71 -24.02
CA LEU A 104 -14.75 -60.83 -23.54
C LEU A 104 -14.72 -60.63 -22.02
N SER A 105 -14.40 -61.69 -21.26
CA SER A 105 -14.26 -61.57 -19.81
C SER A 105 -13.15 -60.62 -19.39
N LYS A 106 -12.01 -60.60 -20.11
CA LYS A 106 -10.94 -59.65 -19.88
C LYS A 106 -11.30 -58.23 -20.29
N GLU A 107 -12.06 -58.04 -21.37
CA GLU A 107 -12.55 -56.73 -21.78
C GLU A 107 -13.53 -56.17 -20.76
N ILE A 108 -14.41 -57.00 -20.20
CA ILE A 108 -15.33 -56.61 -19.12
C ILE A 108 -14.52 -56.16 -17.87
N GLU A 109 -13.57 -56.99 -17.42
CA GLU A 109 -12.72 -56.63 -16.27
C GLU A 109 -11.97 -55.34 -16.53
N PHE A 110 -11.43 -55.11 -17.73
CA PHE A 110 -10.77 -53.85 -18.10
C PHE A 110 -11.70 -52.65 -18.00
N GLN A 111 -12.94 -52.72 -18.52
CA GLN A 111 -13.91 -51.63 -18.46
C GLN A 111 -14.34 -51.34 -17.03
N GLU A 112 -14.51 -52.37 -16.20
CA GLU A 112 -14.83 -52.23 -14.77
C GLU A 112 -13.73 -51.46 -14.02
N LEU A 113 -12.45 -51.85 -14.25
CA LEU A 113 -11.29 -51.17 -13.66
C LEU A 113 -11.15 -49.73 -14.16
N GLU A 114 -11.49 -49.46 -15.41
CA GLU A 114 -11.46 -48.11 -15.99
C GLU A 114 -12.53 -47.20 -15.34
N ILE A 115 -13.73 -47.75 -15.13
CA ILE A 115 -14.81 -47.03 -14.38
C ILE A 115 -14.35 -46.74 -12.95
N GLU A 116 -13.71 -47.71 -12.27
CA GLU A 116 -13.22 -47.48 -10.90
C GLU A 116 -12.15 -46.38 -10.85
N LEU A 117 -11.22 -46.40 -11.82
CA LEU A 117 -10.18 -45.36 -11.96
C LEU A 117 -10.80 -43.98 -12.22
N CYS A 118 -11.76 -43.88 -13.13
CA CYS A 118 -12.49 -42.64 -13.41
C CYS A 118 -13.22 -42.12 -12.19
N ASN A 119 -13.93 -42.98 -11.45
CA ASN A 119 -14.59 -42.63 -10.19
C ASN A 119 -13.61 -42.10 -9.13
N LYS A 120 -12.41 -42.69 -9.04
CA LYS A 120 -11.35 -42.19 -8.15
C LYS A 120 -10.91 -40.79 -8.57
N LYS A 121 -10.65 -40.56 -9.86
CA LYS A 121 -10.24 -39.26 -10.40
C LYS A 121 -11.33 -38.17 -10.19
N ILE A 122 -12.59 -38.53 -10.34
CA ILE A 122 -13.72 -37.64 -10.05
C ILE A 122 -13.71 -37.22 -8.59
N ARG A 123 -13.55 -38.18 -7.67
CA ARG A 123 -13.49 -37.84 -6.22
C ARG A 123 -12.32 -36.92 -5.89
N GLU A 124 -11.14 -37.19 -6.46
CA GLU A 124 -9.96 -36.36 -6.30
C GLU A 124 -10.16 -34.94 -6.89
N GLY A 125 -10.77 -34.85 -8.07
CA GLY A 125 -11.12 -33.59 -8.72
C GLY A 125 -12.11 -32.77 -7.90
N MET A 126 -13.18 -33.39 -7.41
CA MET A 126 -14.17 -32.75 -6.54
C MET A 126 -13.57 -32.27 -5.19
N ALA A 127 -12.62 -33.02 -4.63
CA ALA A 127 -11.93 -32.60 -3.42
C ALA A 127 -11.09 -31.33 -3.66
N LYS A 128 -10.37 -31.28 -4.77
CA LYS A 128 -9.60 -30.09 -5.17
C LYS A 128 -10.51 -28.89 -5.47
N MET A 129 -11.64 -29.09 -6.11
CA MET A 129 -12.62 -28.01 -6.34
C MET A 129 -13.08 -27.39 -5.04
N ARG A 130 -13.46 -28.20 -4.05
CA ARG A 130 -13.87 -27.70 -2.73
C ARG A 130 -12.79 -26.90 -2.01
N GLU A 131 -11.53 -27.35 -2.13
CA GLU A 131 -10.37 -26.63 -1.58
C GLU A 131 -10.24 -25.25 -2.24
N ARG A 132 -10.34 -25.21 -3.59
CA ARG A 132 -10.27 -23.95 -4.34
C ARG A 132 -11.47 -23.04 -4.10
N GLU A 133 -12.67 -23.55 -3.96
CA GLU A 133 -13.85 -22.79 -3.59
C GLU A 133 -13.69 -22.12 -2.20
N PHE A 134 -13.08 -22.83 -1.25
CA PHE A 134 -12.75 -22.26 0.04
C PHE A 134 -11.70 -21.12 -0.05
N ASP A 135 -10.65 -21.32 -0.86
CA ASP A 135 -9.64 -20.30 -1.12
C ASP A 135 -10.25 -19.08 -1.83
N LEU A 136 -11.19 -19.31 -2.75
CA LEU A 136 -11.93 -18.27 -3.46
C LEU A 136 -12.71 -17.41 -2.47
N HIS A 137 -13.49 -18.03 -1.63
CA HIS A 137 -14.32 -17.32 -0.61
C HIS A 137 -13.44 -16.45 0.30
N LYS A 138 -12.32 -16.99 0.78
CA LYS A 138 -11.38 -16.21 1.60
C LYS A 138 -10.77 -15.03 0.86
N ALA A 139 -10.47 -15.19 -0.43
CA ALA A 139 -9.91 -14.12 -1.23
C ALA A 139 -10.96 -13.02 -1.49
N GLU A 140 -12.22 -13.40 -1.71
CA GLU A 140 -13.35 -12.49 -1.89
C GLU A 140 -13.67 -11.71 -0.61
N GLU A 141 -13.70 -12.38 0.55
CA GLU A 141 -13.87 -11.71 1.86
C GLU A 141 -12.76 -10.68 2.09
N LYS A 142 -11.50 -11.09 1.91
CA LYS A 142 -10.37 -10.18 2.09
C LYS A 142 -10.44 -8.99 1.13
N LYS A 143 -10.86 -9.21 -0.12
CA LYS A 143 -11.03 -8.14 -1.10
C LYS A 143 -12.11 -7.16 -0.67
N ALA A 144 -13.26 -7.66 -0.19
CA ALA A 144 -14.36 -6.83 0.30
C ALA A 144 -13.93 -5.96 1.50
N ASP A 145 -13.16 -6.51 2.44
CA ASP A 145 -12.63 -5.78 3.58
C ASP A 145 -11.68 -4.64 3.14
N LEU A 146 -10.80 -4.92 2.17
CA LEU A 146 -9.89 -3.90 1.63
C LEU A 146 -10.64 -2.82 0.82
N GLU A 147 -11.66 -3.19 0.05
CA GLU A 147 -12.51 -2.23 -0.68
C GLU A 147 -13.25 -1.30 0.28
N HIS A 148 -13.75 -1.83 1.41
CA HIS A 148 -14.37 -1.01 2.45
C HIS A 148 -13.35 -0.05 3.08
N GLY A 149 -12.17 -0.55 3.47
CA GLY A 149 -11.08 0.27 3.99
C GLY A 149 -10.60 1.34 3.02
N LEU A 150 -10.57 1.03 1.71
CA LEU A 150 -10.20 1.99 0.67
C LEU A 150 -11.20 3.16 0.59
N VAL A 151 -12.51 2.88 0.72
CA VAL A 151 -13.54 3.94 0.72
C VAL A 151 -13.36 4.86 1.92
N GLU A 152 -13.12 4.30 3.11
CA GLU A 152 -12.87 5.08 4.33
C GLU A 152 -11.59 5.92 4.20
N LYS A 153 -10.50 5.33 3.72
CA LYS A 153 -9.22 6.03 3.52
C LYS A 153 -9.29 7.14 2.47
N ARG A 154 -10.06 6.96 1.41
CA ARG A 154 -10.27 8.02 0.41
C ARG A 154 -11.06 9.20 0.98
N ALA A 155 -12.08 8.95 1.81
CA ALA A 155 -12.83 10.01 2.48
C ALA A 155 -11.94 10.76 3.48
N GLU A 156 -11.16 10.03 4.30
CA GLU A 156 -10.18 10.63 5.22
C GLU A 156 -9.13 11.48 4.48
N LEU A 157 -8.65 11.00 3.33
CA LEU A 157 -7.71 11.73 2.48
C LEU A 157 -8.31 13.05 1.97
N GLU A 158 -9.57 13.03 1.52
CA GLU A 158 -10.25 14.23 1.01
C GLU A 158 -10.39 15.29 2.11
N ASP A 159 -10.83 14.88 3.31
CA ASP A 159 -10.96 15.77 4.48
C ASP A 159 -9.60 16.36 4.88
N ILE A 160 -8.55 15.56 4.97
CA ILE A 160 -7.20 16.02 5.32
C ILE A 160 -6.62 16.95 4.24
N LEU A 161 -6.88 16.68 2.96
CA LEU A 161 -6.45 17.56 1.88
C LEU A 161 -7.10 18.95 1.98
N GLU A 162 -8.39 19.00 2.32
CA GLU A 162 -9.11 20.27 2.49
C GLU A 162 -8.59 21.04 3.71
N GLU A 163 -8.51 20.38 4.88
CA GLU A 163 -8.00 21.00 6.12
C GLU A 163 -6.56 21.49 5.98
N THR A 164 -5.67 20.68 5.42
CA THR A 164 -4.26 21.05 5.26
C THR A 164 -4.07 22.13 4.22
N HIS A 165 -4.95 22.24 3.22
CA HIS A 165 -4.91 23.33 2.24
C HIS A 165 -5.30 24.67 2.88
N GLU A 166 -6.40 24.69 3.63
CA GLU A 166 -6.84 25.88 4.35
C GLU A 166 -5.80 26.35 5.38
N GLU A 167 -5.22 25.42 6.13
CA GLU A 167 -4.18 25.77 7.09
C GLU A 167 -2.90 26.26 6.41
N GLU A 168 -2.50 25.68 5.29
CA GLU A 168 -1.33 26.13 4.52
C GLU A 168 -1.53 27.58 4.04
N GLU A 169 -2.71 27.94 3.54
CA GLU A 169 -2.99 29.31 3.11
C GLU A 169 -2.92 30.29 4.30
N ARG A 170 -3.50 29.93 5.43
CA ARG A 170 -3.42 30.72 6.67
C ARG A 170 -1.97 30.89 7.16
N LEU A 171 -1.18 29.81 7.10
CA LEU A 171 0.24 29.86 7.48
C LEU A 171 1.07 30.68 6.49
N LYS A 172 0.79 30.63 5.18
CA LYS A 172 1.43 31.47 4.17
C LYS A 172 1.18 32.95 4.42
N GLU A 173 -0.07 33.37 4.71
CA GLU A 173 -0.39 34.73 5.04
C GLU A 173 0.37 35.21 6.28
N LYS A 174 0.39 34.39 7.34
CA LYS A 174 1.14 34.66 8.56
C LYS A 174 2.65 34.76 8.31
N ALA A 175 3.21 33.88 7.45
CA ALA A 175 4.61 33.96 7.08
C ALA A 175 4.95 35.24 6.35
N LEU A 176 4.10 35.71 5.41
CA LEU A 176 4.27 36.97 4.71
C LEU A 176 4.21 38.18 5.65
N GLU A 177 3.34 38.17 6.66
CA GLU A 177 3.29 39.20 7.67
C GLU A 177 4.55 39.26 8.55
N LEU A 178 5.09 38.07 8.91
CA LEU A 178 6.33 37.99 9.67
C LEU A 178 7.54 38.41 8.84
N GLU A 179 7.59 38.06 7.57
CA GLU A 179 8.65 38.47 6.64
C GLU A 179 8.76 40.00 6.52
N LYS A 180 7.64 40.70 6.50
CA LYS A 180 7.61 42.19 6.46
C LYS A 180 8.22 42.85 7.71
N LYS A 181 8.28 42.15 8.85
CA LYS A 181 8.84 42.63 10.12
C LYS A 181 10.36 42.36 10.24
N ILE A 182 10.94 41.55 9.34
CA ILE A 182 12.32 41.11 9.39
C ILE A 182 13.13 41.89 8.34
N GLU A 183 14.35 42.28 8.72
CA GLU A 183 15.27 42.95 7.83
C GLU A 183 15.60 42.07 6.60
N PRO A 184 15.54 42.60 5.35
CA PRO A 184 15.68 41.82 4.13
C PRO A 184 16.98 41.00 4.04
N ARG A 185 18.10 41.56 4.52
CA ARG A 185 19.39 40.88 4.55
C ARG A 185 19.38 39.65 5.47
N LEU A 186 18.75 39.77 6.63
CA LEU A 186 18.65 38.72 7.62
C LEU A 186 17.69 37.64 7.14
N LEU A 187 16.57 38.02 6.53
CA LEU A 187 15.61 37.11 5.92
C LEU A 187 16.23 36.28 4.79
N ALA A 188 17.03 36.90 3.91
CA ALA A 188 17.71 36.20 2.83
C ALA A 188 18.73 35.17 3.37
N SER A 189 19.47 35.54 4.42
CA SER A 189 20.41 34.62 5.09
C SER A 189 19.68 33.47 5.74
N PHE A 190 18.59 33.72 6.45
CA PHE A 190 17.74 32.68 7.06
C PHE A 190 17.18 31.70 6.01
N LYS A 191 16.58 32.20 4.92
CA LYS A 191 16.04 31.36 3.85
C LYS A 191 17.10 30.48 3.22
N ARG A 192 18.33 31.01 3.02
CA ARG A 192 19.46 30.26 2.47
C ARG A 192 19.90 29.13 3.40
N ILE A 193 20.04 29.43 4.70
CA ILE A 193 20.44 28.43 5.71
C ILE A 193 19.38 27.33 5.81
N ARG A 194 18.11 27.71 5.91
CA ARG A 194 16.98 26.79 6.01
C ARG A 194 16.92 25.83 4.80
N LYS A 195 17.10 26.35 3.60
CA LYS A 195 17.11 25.51 2.37
C LYS A 195 18.28 24.53 2.32
N GLY A 196 19.43 24.85 2.94
CA GLY A 196 20.61 23.98 2.99
C GLY A 196 20.63 23.00 4.16
N ALA A 197 19.76 23.20 5.16
CA ALA A 197 19.68 22.37 6.34
C ALA A 197 18.80 21.12 6.07
N ARG A 198 19.28 19.93 6.40
CA ARG A 198 18.54 18.67 6.22
C ARG A 198 17.22 18.62 7.00
N ASN A 199 17.17 19.29 8.15
CA ASN A 199 16.01 19.36 9.03
C ASN A 199 15.16 20.61 8.80
N GLY A 200 15.40 21.40 7.74
CA GLY A 200 14.67 22.62 7.45
C GLY A 200 14.79 23.72 8.52
N LEU A 201 15.76 23.66 9.42
CA LEU A 201 15.91 24.62 10.51
C LEU A 201 16.99 25.65 10.20
N GLY A 202 16.62 26.93 10.18
CA GLY A 202 17.54 28.07 10.05
C GLY A 202 17.98 28.64 11.40
N ILE A 203 17.18 28.43 12.46
CA ILE A 203 17.46 28.84 13.82
C ILE A 203 17.35 27.62 14.73
N VAL A 204 18.36 27.41 15.55
CA VAL A 204 18.46 26.28 16.46
C VAL A 204 19.03 26.73 17.81
N TYR A 205 18.75 25.97 18.84
CA TYR A 205 19.34 26.19 20.15
C TYR A 205 20.74 25.56 20.23
N VAL A 206 21.55 26.12 21.13
CA VAL A 206 22.85 25.53 21.47
C VAL A 206 22.66 24.60 22.65
N GLN A 207 23.05 23.34 22.50
CA GLN A 207 22.98 22.32 23.54
C GLN A 207 24.34 21.64 23.72
N ARG A 208 24.85 21.59 24.95
CA ARG A 208 26.13 20.94 25.29
C ARG A 208 27.29 21.40 24.38
N ASP A 209 27.41 22.71 24.18
CA ASP A 209 28.43 23.35 23.34
C ASP A 209 28.36 22.98 21.85
N ALA A 210 27.25 22.38 21.39
CA ALA A 210 27.01 22.00 20.02
C ALA A 210 25.78 22.71 19.43
N CYS A 211 25.76 22.82 18.11
CA CYS A 211 24.62 23.33 17.36
C CYS A 211 23.48 22.30 17.37
N GLY A 212 22.27 22.70 17.82
CA GLY A 212 21.10 21.81 17.85
C GLY A 212 20.57 21.39 16.47
N GLY A 213 21.11 21.92 15.37
CA GLY A 213 20.72 21.54 14.00
C GLY A 213 21.69 20.60 13.30
N CYS A 214 23.00 20.93 13.34
CA CYS A 214 24.04 20.14 12.68
C CYS A 214 24.93 19.34 13.62
N PHE A 215 24.73 19.48 14.94
CA PHE A 215 25.46 18.83 16.02
C PHE A 215 26.98 19.10 16.07
N ASN A 216 27.47 20.03 15.25
CA ASN A 216 28.86 20.43 15.27
C ASN A 216 29.17 21.25 16.53
N LYS A 217 30.37 21.02 17.10
CA LYS A 217 30.85 21.76 18.27
C LYS A 217 31.07 23.25 17.93
N ILE A 218 30.56 24.14 18.78
CA ILE A 218 30.67 25.58 18.60
C ILE A 218 31.93 26.08 19.36
N PRO A 219 32.81 26.85 18.70
CA PRO A 219 33.99 27.43 19.36
C PRO A 219 33.60 28.29 20.58
N PRO A 220 34.38 28.24 21.68
CA PRO A 220 34.04 28.94 22.94
C PRO A 220 33.79 30.44 22.77
N GLN A 221 34.53 31.10 21.89
CA GLN A 221 34.35 32.53 21.61
C GLN A 221 32.95 32.81 21.02
N ARG A 222 32.48 31.96 20.11
CA ARG A 222 31.15 32.08 19.53
C ARG A 222 30.03 31.78 20.53
N GLN A 223 30.29 30.89 21.48
CA GLN A 223 29.32 30.62 22.55
C GLN A 223 29.16 31.85 23.48
N LEU A 224 30.26 32.55 23.75
CA LEU A 224 30.21 33.80 24.51
C LEU A 224 29.44 34.89 23.77
N ASP A 225 29.69 35.07 22.47
CA ASP A 225 28.97 36.02 21.62
C ASP A 225 27.47 35.77 21.60
N ILE A 226 27.06 34.48 21.58
CA ILE A 226 25.65 34.05 21.62
C ILE A 226 25.04 34.36 23.01
N LYS A 227 25.76 34.06 24.11
CA LYS A 227 25.31 34.35 25.50
C LYS A 227 25.15 35.86 25.73
N ASP A 228 26.08 36.63 25.22
CA ASP A 228 26.06 38.12 25.35
C ASP A 228 25.05 38.79 24.42
N ARG A 229 24.29 38.03 23.60
CA ARG A 229 23.29 38.55 22.65
C ARG A 229 23.83 39.63 21.70
N LYS A 230 25.13 39.56 21.33
CA LYS A 230 25.82 40.57 20.53
C LYS A 230 25.62 40.38 19.02
N SER A 231 25.30 39.19 18.56
CA SER A 231 25.10 38.93 17.13
C SER A 231 24.03 37.86 16.86
N VAL A 232 23.29 38.07 15.76
CA VAL A 232 22.54 37.03 15.06
C VAL A 232 23.51 36.47 14.04
N VAL A 233 23.93 35.26 14.21
CA VAL A 233 24.90 34.61 13.32
C VAL A 233 24.19 33.93 12.17
#